data_81923a68b131d975c105a0ad65d51c31
#
_entry.id   81923a68b131d975c105a0ad65d51c31
#
_cell.length_a   1.000
_cell.length_b   1.000
_cell.length_c   1.000
_cell.angle_alpha   90.00
_cell.angle_beta   90.00
_cell.angle_gamma   90.00
#
_symmetry.space_group_name_H-M   'P 1'
#
loop_
_entity.id
_entity.type
_entity.pdbx_description
1 polymer ?
#
loop_
_entity_poly.entity_id
_entity_poly.type
_entity_poly.pdbx_seq_one_letter_code
_entity_poly.pdbx_strand_id
1 'polypeptide(L)'
;MKTIAVVTDGLSKLECFLNKNLEMIFKDKVMIKNYYLNKITEKELIKDDIILVMIDDRVLKIKKYVEDVSKIITINRSIKQKDIYKLFSLPEGIDVLVVNDNKHTVLETISNLYNIGINHLNFIPYNPNEEYRNIKIAITPGESSLVPKYIEEVIDLGHRYIDSSTFIQIIAKLKLDDKEITERLIKYTDEIISLYSGINTKYKELTIKADELNSIINLSNLGMAMVSDKGNIIICNNSLRDILDIQSNIIGKNIDELENENIKKIFI
;
A
#
# COMPACT_ATOMS: atom_id res chain seq x y z
N MET A 1 -25.97 -19.42 10.33
CA MET A 1 -24.62 -18.94 10.00
C MET A 1 -24.79 -17.70 9.15
N LYS A 2 -24.08 -16.64 9.43
CA LYS A 2 -24.12 -15.38 8.65
C LYS A 2 -23.49 -15.58 7.29
N THR A 3 -23.96 -14.84 6.28
CA THR A 3 -23.53 -14.99 4.90
C THR A 3 -22.98 -13.68 4.32
N ILE A 4 -21.89 -13.79 3.55
CA ILE A 4 -21.27 -12.69 2.82
C ILE A 4 -21.27 -13.06 1.33
N ALA A 5 -21.96 -12.26 0.53
CA ALA A 5 -21.90 -12.33 -0.93
C ALA A 5 -20.75 -11.49 -1.46
N VAL A 6 -19.85 -12.08 -2.22
CA VAL A 6 -18.80 -11.36 -2.98
C VAL A 6 -19.26 -11.28 -4.43
N VAL A 7 -19.43 -10.06 -4.93
CA VAL A 7 -19.93 -9.83 -6.30
C VAL A 7 -18.81 -9.34 -7.19
N THR A 8 -18.52 -10.13 -8.23
CA THR A 8 -17.50 -9.83 -9.25
C THR A 8 -18.08 -9.87 -10.67
N ASP A 9 -17.33 -9.44 -11.68
CA ASP A 9 -17.80 -9.55 -13.07
C ASP A 9 -17.82 -11.01 -13.55
N GLY A 10 -16.89 -11.83 -13.04
CA GLY A 10 -16.73 -13.24 -13.37
C GLY A 10 -15.64 -13.90 -12.53
N LEU A 11 -15.42 -15.18 -12.74
CA LEU A 11 -14.35 -15.95 -12.09
C LEU A 11 -12.98 -15.33 -12.42
N SER A 12 -12.20 -14.97 -11.40
CA SER A 12 -10.91 -14.31 -11.58
C SER A 12 -9.92 -14.64 -10.44
N LYS A 13 -8.64 -14.37 -10.67
CA LYS A 13 -7.61 -14.44 -9.61
C LYS A 13 -7.92 -13.48 -8.46
N LEU A 14 -8.51 -12.34 -8.79
CA LEU A 14 -8.91 -11.33 -7.80
C LEU A 14 -9.98 -11.85 -6.87
N GLU A 15 -11.00 -12.56 -7.38
CA GLU A 15 -12.03 -13.20 -6.55
C GLU A 15 -11.43 -14.17 -5.54
N CYS A 16 -10.55 -15.07 -6.02
CA CYS A 16 -9.85 -16.01 -5.14
C CYS A 16 -9.01 -15.28 -4.06
N PHE A 17 -8.41 -14.16 -4.42
CA PHE A 17 -7.63 -13.34 -3.49
C PHE A 17 -8.52 -12.68 -2.43
N LEU A 18 -9.67 -12.11 -2.83
CA LEU A 18 -10.64 -11.51 -1.90
C LEU A 18 -11.21 -12.56 -0.93
N ASN A 19 -11.59 -13.73 -1.45
CA ASN A 19 -12.10 -14.81 -0.62
C ASN A 19 -11.06 -15.23 0.43
N LYS A 20 -9.79 -15.38 0.06
CA LYS A 20 -8.71 -15.65 1.01
C LYS A 20 -8.58 -14.57 2.09
N ASN A 21 -8.71 -13.29 1.73
CA ASN A 21 -8.68 -12.21 2.71
C ASN A 21 -9.84 -12.31 3.72
N LEU A 22 -11.05 -12.61 3.24
CA LEU A 22 -12.22 -12.80 4.11
C LEU A 22 -12.05 -14.05 4.98
N GLU A 23 -11.58 -15.16 4.43
CA GLU A 23 -11.33 -16.40 5.15
C GLU A 23 -10.26 -16.24 6.23
N MET A 24 -9.21 -15.43 6.00
CA MET A 24 -8.19 -15.14 7.01
C MET A 24 -8.79 -14.52 8.28
N ILE A 25 -9.81 -13.67 8.14
CA ILE A 25 -10.45 -12.98 9.28
C ILE A 25 -11.57 -13.82 9.86
N PHE A 26 -12.50 -14.27 9.02
CA PHE A 26 -13.77 -14.84 9.49
C PHE A 26 -13.75 -16.36 9.66
N LYS A 27 -12.89 -17.09 8.91
CA LYS A 27 -12.83 -18.57 8.91
C LYS A 27 -14.23 -19.18 8.77
N ASP A 28 -14.59 -20.05 9.71
CA ASP A 28 -15.84 -20.77 9.81
C ASP A 28 -17.02 -19.97 10.41
N LYS A 29 -16.79 -18.71 10.82
CA LYS A 29 -17.82 -17.88 11.47
C LYS A 29 -18.84 -17.32 10.48
N VAL A 30 -18.46 -17.20 9.19
CA VAL A 30 -19.33 -16.75 8.11
C VAL A 30 -19.24 -17.67 6.90
N MET A 31 -20.29 -17.73 6.09
CA MET A 31 -20.29 -18.41 4.80
C MET A 31 -20.07 -17.39 3.70
N ILE A 32 -19.05 -17.58 2.87
CA ILE A 32 -18.75 -16.73 1.71
C ILE A 32 -19.40 -17.36 0.47
N LYS A 33 -20.14 -16.54 -0.29
CA LYS A 33 -20.77 -16.93 -1.56
C LYS A 33 -20.33 -15.99 -2.66
N ASN A 34 -20.04 -16.53 -3.83
CA ASN A 34 -19.62 -15.74 -4.99
C ASN A 34 -20.77 -15.58 -5.98
N TYR A 35 -20.99 -14.36 -6.42
CA TYR A 35 -21.98 -14.00 -7.43
C TYR A 35 -21.29 -13.28 -8.60
N TYR A 36 -21.71 -13.59 -9.81
CA TYR A 36 -21.11 -13.04 -11.03
C TYR A 36 -22.14 -12.19 -11.77
N LEU A 37 -21.82 -10.90 -11.97
CA LEU A 37 -22.70 -9.94 -12.63
C LEU A 37 -23.19 -10.40 -14.01
N ASN A 38 -22.37 -11.15 -14.73
CA ASN A 38 -22.72 -11.70 -16.05
C ASN A 38 -23.64 -12.93 -15.99
N LYS A 39 -23.92 -13.47 -14.80
CA LYS A 39 -24.76 -14.67 -14.60
C LYS A 39 -25.99 -14.41 -13.73
N ILE A 40 -26.02 -13.29 -12.99
CA ILE A 40 -27.17 -12.95 -12.13
C ILE A 40 -28.37 -12.60 -12.99
N THR A 41 -29.51 -13.19 -12.67
CA THR A 41 -30.80 -12.91 -13.32
C THR A 41 -31.75 -12.18 -12.37
N GLU A 42 -32.69 -11.41 -12.92
CA GLU A 42 -33.68 -10.66 -12.10
C GLU A 42 -34.63 -11.56 -11.30
N LYS A 43 -34.61 -12.87 -11.57
CA LYS A 43 -35.44 -13.85 -10.85
C LYS A 43 -34.83 -14.32 -9.53
N GLU A 44 -33.51 -14.12 -9.34
CA GLU A 44 -32.80 -14.59 -8.16
C GLU A 44 -32.18 -13.40 -7.42
N LEU A 45 -32.92 -12.85 -6.46
CA LEU A 45 -32.39 -11.78 -5.61
C LEU A 45 -31.34 -12.30 -4.65
N ILE A 46 -30.25 -11.55 -4.49
CA ILE A 46 -29.22 -11.80 -3.48
C ILE A 46 -29.80 -11.42 -2.11
N LYS A 47 -29.93 -12.42 -1.21
CA LYS A 47 -30.54 -12.29 0.12
C LYS A 47 -29.54 -12.40 1.26
N ASP A 48 -28.25 -12.45 0.94
CA ASP A 48 -27.18 -12.59 1.92
C ASP A 48 -27.18 -11.44 2.94
N ASP A 49 -26.55 -11.65 4.10
CA ASP A 49 -26.52 -10.66 5.18
C ASP A 49 -25.66 -9.44 4.81
N ILE A 50 -24.58 -9.63 4.05
CA ILE A 50 -23.71 -8.60 3.50
C ILE A 50 -23.46 -8.88 2.02
N ILE A 51 -23.35 -7.82 1.23
CA ILE A 51 -23.05 -7.88 -0.21
C ILE A 51 -21.86 -6.98 -0.49
N LEU A 52 -20.72 -7.58 -0.84
CA LEU A 52 -19.48 -6.89 -1.13
C LEU A 52 -19.35 -6.62 -2.63
N VAL A 53 -19.08 -5.38 -2.99
CA VAL A 53 -18.78 -4.95 -4.36
C VAL A 53 -17.45 -4.22 -4.44
N MET A 54 -16.78 -4.31 -5.58
CA MET A 54 -15.42 -3.81 -5.75
C MET A 54 -15.32 -2.30 -5.95
N ILE A 55 -16.31 -1.67 -6.58
CA ILE A 55 -16.34 -0.25 -6.93
C ILE A 55 -17.79 0.26 -6.92
N ASP A 56 -17.95 1.56 -6.71
CA ASP A 56 -19.26 2.21 -6.61
C ASP A 56 -20.11 2.09 -7.88
N ASP A 57 -19.51 2.10 -9.07
CA ASP A 57 -20.24 1.87 -10.32
C ASP A 57 -20.99 0.53 -10.35
N ARG A 58 -20.44 -0.49 -9.68
CA ARG A 58 -21.09 -1.80 -9.54
C ARG A 58 -22.27 -1.78 -8.57
N VAL A 59 -22.27 -0.87 -7.59
CA VAL A 59 -23.41 -0.67 -6.70
C VAL A 59 -24.67 -0.34 -7.52
N LEU A 60 -24.55 0.55 -8.51
CA LEU A 60 -25.67 0.90 -9.39
C LEU A 60 -26.18 -0.30 -10.20
N LYS A 61 -25.29 -1.14 -10.69
CA LYS A 61 -25.62 -2.34 -11.47
C LYS A 61 -26.28 -3.42 -10.61
N ILE A 62 -25.81 -3.61 -9.36
CA ILE A 62 -26.28 -4.69 -8.49
C ILE A 62 -27.57 -4.38 -7.75
N LYS A 63 -27.89 -3.09 -7.54
CA LYS A 63 -29.10 -2.66 -6.77
C LYS A 63 -30.37 -3.38 -7.17
N LYS A 64 -30.59 -3.65 -8.45
CA LYS A 64 -31.79 -4.32 -8.96
C LYS A 64 -31.84 -5.83 -8.65
N TYR A 65 -30.71 -6.41 -8.25
CA TYR A 65 -30.59 -7.84 -7.91
C TYR A 65 -30.48 -8.09 -6.40
N VAL A 66 -30.67 -7.05 -5.58
CA VAL A 66 -30.49 -7.12 -4.13
C VAL A 66 -31.83 -6.82 -3.45
N GLU A 67 -32.20 -7.62 -2.48
CA GLU A 67 -33.42 -7.42 -1.71
C GLU A 67 -33.34 -6.16 -0.81
N ASP A 68 -32.17 -5.92 -0.22
CA ASP A 68 -31.90 -4.80 0.69
C ASP A 68 -30.57 -4.10 0.35
N VAL A 69 -30.67 -2.92 -0.24
CA VAL A 69 -29.52 -2.11 -0.67
C VAL A 69 -28.63 -1.67 0.50
N SER A 70 -29.20 -1.58 1.72
CA SER A 70 -28.43 -1.21 2.91
C SER A 70 -27.35 -2.24 3.29
N LYS A 71 -27.47 -3.46 2.78
CA LYS A 71 -26.50 -4.56 2.98
C LYS A 71 -25.27 -4.46 2.06
N ILE A 72 -25.30 -3.59 1.06
CA ILE A 72 -24.17 -3.40 0.16
C ILE A 72 -23.06 -2.65 0.89
N ILE A 73 -21.84 -3.14 0.72
CA ILE A 73 -20.59 -2.51 1.16
C ILE A 73 -19.65 -2.47 -0.04
N THR A 74 -19.15 -1.29 -0.37
CA THR A 74 -18.04 -1.15 -1.32
C THR A 74 -16.73 -1.49 -0.61
N ILE A 75 -15.92 -2.36 -1.20
CA ILE A 75 -14.65 -2.78 -0.63
C ILE A 75 -13.64 -1.66 -0.79
N ASN A 76 -13.18 -1.08 0.31
CA ASN A 76 -11.98 -0.27 0.34
C ASN A 76 -10.76 -1.18 0.24
N ARG A 77 -9.77 -0.78 -0.58
CA ARG A 77 -8.59 -1.61 -0.86
C ARG A 77 -7.32 -0.87 -0.47
N SER A 78 -6.42 -1.58 0.18
CA SER A 78 -5.12 -1.08 0.61
C SER A 78 -3.97 -1.95 0.10
N ILE A 79 -2.75 -1.52 0.37
CA ILE A 79 -1.52 -2.17 -0.07
C ILE A 79 -0.75 -2.62 1.18
N LYS A 80 0.00 -3.72 1.10
CA LYS A 80 0.88 -4.14 2.20
C LYS A 80 2.04 -3.18 2.36
N GLN A 81 2.38 -2.91 3.61
CA GLN A 81 3.49 -2.02 3.98
C GLN A 81 4.81 -2.43 3.32
N LYS A 82 5.10 -3.73 3.28
CA LYS A 82 6.31 -4.27 2.64
C LYS A 82 6.40 -4.00 1.13
N ASP A 83 5.27 -3.90 0.44
CA ASP A 83 5.22 -3.74 -1.01
C ASP A 83 5.43 -2.27 -1.41
N ILE A 84 5.09 -1.34 -0.52
CA ILE A 84 5.28 0.11 -0.72
C ILE A 84 6.70 0.57 -0.43
N TYR A 85 7.44 -0.14 0.40
CA TYR A 85 8.80 0.25 0.80
C TYR A 85 9.69 0.67 -0.38
N LYS A 86 9.61 -0.04 -1.52
CA LYS A 86 10.39 0.26 -2.71
C LYS A 86 10.13 1.65 -3.28
N LEU A 87 8.92 2.18 -3.11
CA LEU A 87 8.54 3.48 -3.65
C LEU A 87 9.20 4.62 -2.88
N PHE A 88 9.41 4.48 -1.58
CA PHE A 88 10.09 5.49 -0.76
C PHE A 88 11.58 5.63 -1.08
N SER A 89 12.19 4.61 -1.70
CA SER A 89 13.62 4.65 -2.10
C SER A 89 13.84 5.28 -3.48
N LEU A 90 12.78 5.57 -4.22
CA LEU A 90 12.89 6.22 -5.53
C LEU A 90 13.26 7.71 -5.37
N PRO A 91 14.06 8.28 -6.28
CA PRO A 91 14.44 9.68 -6.24
C PRO A 91 13.22 10.62 -6.35
N GLU A 92 13.29 11.77 -5.71
CA GLU A 92 12.26 12.80 -5.77
C GLU A 92 12.12 13.37 -7.18
N GLY A 93 10.86 13.63 -7.58
CA GLY A 93 10.52 14.30 -8.85
C GLY A 93 10.58 13.42 -10.08
N ILE A 94 10.88 12.10 -9.96
CA ILE A 94 10.86 11.23 -11.13
C ILE A 94 9.44 10.94 -11.59
N ASP A 95 9.29 10.79 -12.92
CA ASP A 95 8.04 10.37 -13.54
C ASP A 95 7.89 8.85 -13.45
N VAL A 96 6.76 8.40 -12.94
CA VAL A 96 6.45 6.97 -12.76
C VAL A 96 5.09 6.66 -13.39
N LEU A 97 5.06 5.72 -14.32
CA LEU A 97 3.84 5.30 -15.00
C LEU A 97 3.02 4.40 -14.08
N VAL A 98 1.76 4.75 -13.84
CA VAL A 98 0.85 3.91 -13.05
C VAL A 98 -0.05 3.14 -14.00
N VAL A 99 0.09 1.81 -14.00
CA VAL A 99 -0.61 0.90 -14.92
C VAL A 99 -1.62 0.05 -14.16
N ASN A 100 -2.86 0.02 -14.65
CA ASN A 100 -3.92 -0.84 -14.14
C ASN A 100 -4.89 -1.19 -15.29
N ASP A 101 -5.90 -2.02 -15.03
CA ASP A 101 -6.84 -2.59 -16.00
C ASP A 101 -7.71 -1.55 -16.71
N ASN A 102 -8.00 -0.41 -16.09
CA ASN A 102 -8.78 0.67 -16.68
C ASN A 102 -8.45 2.03 -16.06
N LYS A 103 -8.90 3.11 -16.69
CA LYS A 103 -8.63 4.50 -16.28
C LYS A 103 -9.08 4.79 -14.83
N HIS A 104 -10.23 4.25 -14.41
CA HIS A 104 -10.75 4.50 -13.06
C HIS A 104 -9.83 3.86 -12.00
N THR A 105 -9.43 2.61 -12.20
CA THR A 105 -8.54 1.89 -11.27
C THR A 105 -7.11 2.44 -11.28
N VAL A 106 -6.63 3.01 -12.40
CA VAL A 106 -5.37 3.78 -12.44
C VAL A 106 -5.46 4.99 -11.52
N LEU A 107 -6.49 5.82 -11.66
CA LEU A 107 -6.67 7.02 -10.83
C LEU A 107 -6.90 6.67 -9.35
N GLU A 108 -7.65 5.63 -9.06
CA GLU A 108 -7.80 5.10 -7.69
C GLU A 108 -6.45 4.68 -7.10
N THR A 109 -5.61 4.00 -7.89
CA THR A 109 -4.27 3.59 -7.45
C THR A 109 -3.42 4.81 -7.12
N ILE A 110 -3.39 5.83 -8.00
CA ILE A 110 -2.67 7.10 -7.77
C ILE A 110 -3.17 7.79 -6.50
N SER A 111 -4.50 7.91 -6.34
CA SER A 111 -5.09 8.50 -5.14
C SER A 111 -4.68 7.77 -3.86
N ASN A 112 -4.68 6.43 -3.90
CA ASN A 112 -4.24 5.62 -2.77
C ASN A 112 -2.77 5.84 -2.44
N LEU A 113 -1.88 5.94 -3.44
CA LEU A 113 -0.46 6.19 -3.25
C LEU A 113 -0.21 7.57 -2.60
N TYR A 114 -0.91 8.61 -3.05
CA TYR A 114 -0.86 9.93 -2.42
C TYR A 114 -1.40 9.91 -0.99
N ASN A 115 -2.51 9.21 -0.73
CA ASN A 115 -3.10 9.09 0.60
C ASN A 115 -2.17 8.36 1.59
N ILE A 116 -1.36 7.43 1.11
CA ILE A 116 -0.33 6.74 1.89
C ILE A 116 0.87 7.64 2.20
N GLY A 117 1.02 8.76 1.48
CA GLY A 117 2.07 9.76 1.72
C GLY A 117 3.22 9.72 0.70
N ILE A 118 3.07 9.01 -0.42
CA ILE A 118 4.06 9.01 -1.49
C ILE A 118 3.81 10.25 -2.35
N ASN A 119 4.42 11.39 -1.95
CA ASN A 119 4.22 12.68 -2.59
C ASN A 119 5.46 13.17 -3.35
N HIS A 120 6.57 12.44 -3.27
CA HIS A 120 7.84 12.79 -3.89
C HIS A 120 7.98 12.28 -5.34
N LEU A 121 7.01 11.49 -5.82
CA LEU A 121 6.98 10.94 -7.18
C LEU A 121 5.93 11.64 -8.04
N ASN A 122 6.20 11.78 -9.33
CA ASN A 122 5.23 12.26 -10.31
C ASN A 122 4.50 11.06 -10.92
N PHE A 123 3.27 10.79 -10.49
CA PHE A 123 2.49 9.68 -11.02
C PHE A 123 1.80 10.05 -12.34
N ILE A 124 2.15 9.35 -13.39
CA ILE A 124 1.58 9.51 -14.73
C ILE A 124 0.56 8.39 -14.97
N PRO A 125 -0.72 8.72 -15.19
CA PRO A 125 -1.73 7.70 -15.44
C PRO A 125 -1.54 7.06 -16.82
N TYR A 126 -1.47 5.73 -16.86
CA TYR A 126 -1.34 4.99 -18.11
C TYR A 126 -2.62 5.08 -18.97
N ASN A 127 -2.41 5.37 -20.26
CA ASN A 127 -3.43 5.31 -21.30
C ASN A 127 -2.90 4.42 -22.45
N PRO A 128 -3.57 3.32 -22.80
CA PRO A 128 -3.12 2.41 -23.86
C PRO A 128 -2.94 3.06 -25.24
N ASN A 129 -3.57 4.23 -25.47
CA ASN A 129 -3.51 4.96 -26.73
C ASN A 129 -2.33 5.96 -26.81
N GLU A 130 -1.49 6.02 -25.79
CA GLU A 130 -0.36 6.95 -25.67
C GLU A 130 0.95 6.20 -25.52
N GLU A 131 2.07 6.82 -25.93
CA GLU A 131 3.43 6.29 -25.73
C GLU A 131 4.15 7.08 -24.65
N TYR A 132 4.86 6.37 -23.75
CA TYR A 132 5.55 6.94 -22.59
C TYR A 132 7.04 6.59 -22.60
N ARG A 133 7.71 6.73 -23.76
CA ARG A 133 9.12 6.30 -23.98
C ARG A 133 10.13 6.98 -23.08
N ASN A 134 9.80 8.14 -22.53
CA ASN A 134 10.68 8.87 -21.60
C ASN A 134 10.57 8.38 -20.15
N ILE A 135 9.57 7.55 -19.85
CA ILE A 135 9.34 7.00 -18.51
C ILE A 135 9.97 5.61 -18.43
N LYS A 136 10.83 5.41 -17.44
CA LYS A 136 11.58 4.16 -17.27
C LYS A 136 10.97 3.22 -16.25
N ILE A 137 10.21 3.75 -15.30
CA ILE A 137 9.66 3.01 -14.17
C ILE A 137 8.15 2.98 -14.27
N ALA A 138 7.55 1.80 -14.06
CA ALA A 138 6.11 1.66 -13.90
C ALA A 138 5.75 1.00 -12.58
N ILE A 139 4.61 1.41 -12.03
CA ILE A 139 3.98 0.81 -10.86
C ILE A 139 2.68 0.16 -11.28
N THR A 140 2.42 -1.04 -10.78
CA THR A 140 1.16 -1.74 -11.02
C THR A 140 0.70 -2.54 -9.79
N PRO A 141 -0.61 -2.59 -9.50
CA PRO A 141 -1.15 -3.42 -8.41
C PRO A 141 -1.56 -4.82 -8.92
N GLY A 142 -0.59 -5.62 -9.37
CA GLY A 142 -0.82 -7.01 -9.81
C GLY A 142 -1.10 -7.19 -11.31
N GLU A 143 -0.99 -6.11 -12.11
CA GLU A 143 -1.29 -6.13 -13.55
C GLU A 143 -0.03 -5.95 -14.41
N SER A 144 1.08 -6.61 -14.03
CA SER A 144 2.37 -6.52 -14.71
C SER A 144 2.32 -6.90 -16.20
N SER A 145 1.34 -7.71 -16.60
CA SER A 145 1.11 -8.07 -18.02
C SER A 145 0.62 -6.92 -18.90
N LEU A 146 0.05 -5.88 -18.29
CA LEU A 146 -0.44 -4.70 -18.99
C LEU A 146 0.63 -3.61 -19.15
N VAL A 147 1.77 -3.75 -18.45
CA VAL A 147 2.86 -2.78 -18.52
C VAL A 147 3.53 -2.86 -19.90
N PRO A 148 3.75 -1.69 -20.56
CA PRO A 148 4.43 -1.67 -21.86
C PRO A 148 5.83 -2.28 -21.79
N LYS A 149 6.20 -3.10 -22.76
CA LYS A 149 7.47 -3.86 -22.80
C LYS A 149 8.73 -2.99 -22.86
N TYR A 150 8.59 -1.72 -23.20
CA TYR A 150 9.73 -0.78 -23.26
C TYR A 150 10.06 -0.14 -21.90
N ILE A 151 9.26 -0.40 -20.86
CA ILE A 151 9.55 0.04 -19.48
C ILE A 151 10.71 -0.81 -18.93
N GLU A 152 11.73 -0.12 -18.40
CA GLU A 152 12.96 -0.75 -17.90
C GLU A 152 12.74 -1.44 -16.54
N GLU A 153 11.95 -0.81 -15.65
CA GLU A 153 11.71 -1.30 -14.30
C GLU A 153 10.20 -1.34 -13.99
N VAL A 154 9.73 -2.48 -13.50
CA VAL A 154 8.33 -2.66 -13.09
C VAL A 154 8.27 -2.97 -11.61
N ILE A 155 7.64 -2.08 -10.84
CA ILE A 155 7.36 -2.27 -9.42
C ILE A 155 5.93 -2.80 -9.29
N ASP A 156 5.81 -4.10 -9.10
CA ASP A 156 4.53 -4.74 -8.86
C ASP A 156 4.22 -4.72 -7.35
N LEU A 157 3.15 -4.01 -6.97
CA LEU A 157 2.66 -3.90 -5.60
C LEU A 157 1.78 -5.09 -5.18
N GLY A 158 1.56 -6.04 -6.09
CA GLY A 158 0.64 -7.15 -5.90
C GLY A 158 -0.83 -6.73 -5.83
N HIS A 159 -1.72 -7.71 -5.66
CA HIS A 159 -3.15 -7.41 -5.52
C HIS A 159 -3.41 -6.61 -4.25
N ARG A 160 -4.29 -5.61 -4.36
CA ARG A 160 -4.70 -4.77 -3.23
C ARG A 160 -5.56 -5.55 -2.24
N TYR A 161 -5.21 -5.50 -0.98
CA TYR A 161 -5.88 -6.16 0.14
C TYR A 161 -7.17 -5.42 0.53
N ILE A 162 -8.10 -6.13 1.15
CA ILE A 162 -9.28 -5.51 1.75
C ILE A 162 -8.81 -4.63 2.91
N ASP A 163 -9.19 -3.34 2.89
CA ASP A 163 -8.84 -2.43 3.97
C ASP A 163 -9.56 -2.79 5.28
N SER A 164 -8.90 -2.53 6.40
CA SER A 164 -9.44 -2.81 7.74
C SER A 164 -10.81 -2.18 8.00
N SER A 165 -11.07 -1.00 7.42
CA SER A 165 -12.36 -0.32 7.53
C SER A 165 -13.52 -1.14 6.95
N THR A 166 -13.26 -1.87 5.86
CA THR A 166 -14.27 -2.78 5.28
C THR A 166 -14.59 -3.93 6.24
N PHE A 167 -13.58 -4.54 6.85
CA PHE A 167 -13.79 -5.59 7.86
C PHE A 167 -14.55 -5.08 9.07
N ILE A 168 -14.23 -3.88 9.57
CA ILE A 168 -14.94 -3.25 10.68
C ILE A 168 -16.42 -3.02 10.32
N GLN A 169 -16.71 -2.54 9.10
CA GLN A 169 -18.09 -2.37 8.64
C GLN A 169 -18.84 -3.70 8.57
N ILE A 170 -18.21 -4.77 8.08
CA ILE A 170 -18.80 -6.11 8.02
C ILE A 170 -19.11 -6.61 9.43
N ILE A 171 -18.14 -6.55 10.35
CA ILE A 171 -18.28 -6.98 11.75
C ILE A 171 -19.43 -6.24 12.43
N ALA A 172 -19.49 -4.92 12.28
CA ALA A 172 -20.54 -4.08 12.85
C ALA A 172 -21.93 -4.42 12.31
N LYS A 173 -22.07 -4.56 10.98
CA LYS A 173 -23.37 -4.91 10.35
C LYS A 173 -23.83 -6.31 10.69
N LEU A 174 -22.92 -7.29 10.75
CA LEU A 174 -23.25 -8.66 11.13
C LEU A 174 -23.43 -8.83 12.65
N LYS A 175 -23.06 -7.82 13.44
CA LYS A 175 -23.06 -7.83 14.91
C LYS A 175 -22.26 -9.01 15.46
N LEU A 176 -21.06 -9.22 14.88
CA LEU A 176 -20.15 -10.28 15.32
C LEU A 176 -19.34 -9.76 16.53
N ASP A 177 -19.61 -10.35 17.69
CA ASP A 177 -18.80 -10.14 18.89
C ASP A 177 -17.98 -11.41 19.15
N ASP A 178 -16.80 -11.48 18.51
CA ASP A 178 -15.94 -12.67 18.55
C ASP A 178 -14.46 -12.22 18.75
N LYS A 179 -13.88 -12.65 19.86
CA LYS A 179 -12.52 -12.31 20.25
C LYS A 179 -11.50 -12.79 19.22
N GLU A 180 -11.68 -13.97 18.64
CA GLU A 180 -10.76 -14.51 17.65
C GLU A 180 -10.77 -13.70 16.35
N ILE A 181 -11.96 -13.20 15.92
CA ILE A 181 -12.06 -12.29 14.76
C ILE A 181 -11.30 -11.01 15.06
N THR A 182 -11.47 -10.45 16.25
CA THR A 182 -10.77 -9.22 16.66
C THR A 182 -9.24 -9.42 16.67
N GLU A 183 -8.75 -10.51 17.25
CA GLU A 183 -7.31 -10.82 17.27
C GLU A 183 -6.73 -11.01 15.86
N ARG A 184 -7.45 -11.69 14.97
CA ARG A 184 -7.04 -11.86 13.57
C ARG A 184 -7.05 -10.53 12.80
N LEU A 185 -8.04 -9.67 13.06
CA LEU A 185 -8.11 -8.36 12.42
C LEU A 185 -6.97 -7.45 12.87
N ILE A 186 -6.61 -7.45 14.15
CA ILE A 186 -5.46 -6.70 14.67
C ILE A 186 -4.18 -7.14 13.94
N LYS A 187 -3.88 -8.44 13.88
CA LYS A 187 -2.72 -8.96 13.17
C LYS A 187 -2.73 -8.61 11.68
N TYR A 188 -3.90 -8.63 11.06
CA TYR A 188 -4.04 -8.26 9.65
C TYR A 188 -3.76 -6.76 9.44
N THR A 189 -4.21 -5.89 10.35
CA THR A 189 -3.97 -4.43 10.26
C THR A 189 -2.50 -4.06 10.42
N ASP A 190 -1.72 -4.86 11.15
CA ASP A 190 -0.27 -4.65 11.29
C ASP A 190 0.49 -4.87 9.95
N GLU A 191 -0.09 -5.63 9.02
CA GLU A 191 0.52 -5.94 7.73
C GLU A 191 0.12 -4.98 6.61
N ILE A 192 -1.02 -4.30 6.71
CA ILE A 192 -1.53 -3.41 5.68
C ILE A 192 -1.45 -1.94 6.11
N ILE A 193 -1.29 -1.05 5.11
CA ILE A 193 -1.35 0.39 5.37
C ILE A 193 -2.81 0.80 5.41
N SER A 194 -3.28 1.26 6.58
CA SER A 194 -4.62 1.82 6.71
C SER A 194 -4.75 3.12 5.92
N LEU A 195 -5.79 3.23 5.09
CA LEU A 195 -6.12 4.46 4.38
C LEU A 195 -6.75 5.53 5.30
N TYR A 196 -7.09 5.17 6.53
CA TYR A 196 -7.66 6.10 7.51
C TYR A 196 -6.60 6.83 8.31
N SER A 197 -6.76 8.14 8.41
CA SER A 197 -5.85 9.21 8.78
C SER A 197 -5.06 9.12 10.10
N GLY A 198 -5.26 8.15 10.95
CA GLY A 198 -4.55 8.06 12.23
C GLY A 198 -3.07 7.68 12.08
N ILE A 199 -2.76 6.65 11.29
CA ILE A 199 -1.39 6.15 11.08
C ILE A 199 -0.65 7.04 10.08
N ASN A 200 -1.34 7.49 9.01
CA ASN A 200 -0.74 8.38 8.02
C ASN A 200 -0.34 9.74 8.61
N THR A 201 -1.16 10.29 9.51
CA THR A 201 -0.81 11.52 10.22
C THR A 201 0.42 11.31 11.09
N LYS A 202 0.47 10.17 11.82
CA LYS A 202 1.62 9.82 12.65
C LYS A 202 2.90 9.57 11.83
N TYR A 203 2.77 8.92 10.68
CA TYR A 203 3.91 8.68 9.77
C TYR A 203 4.42 9.98 9.16
N LYS A 204 3.52 10.87 8.70
CA LYS A 204 3.89 12.23 8.24
C LYS A 204 4.56 13.05 9.34
N GLU A 205 4.03 13.03 10.56
CA GLU A 205 4.65 13.70 11.70
C GLU A 205 6.05 13.16 11.99
N LEU A 206 6.24 11.84 11.93
CA LEU A 206 7.55 11.22 12.15
C LEU A 206 8.53 11.57 11.02
N THR A 207 8.08 11.57 9.76
CA THR A 207 8.90 11.95 8.61
C THR A 207 9.30 13.43 8.70
N ILE A 208 8.35 14.34 8.96
CA ILE A 208 8.63 15.76 9.14
C ILE A 208 9.64 15.97 10.28
N LYS A 209 9.45 15.30 11.43
CA LYS A 209 10.39 15.40 12.55
C LYS A 209 11.78 14.85 12.21
N ALA A 210 11.85 13.76 11.44
CA ALA A 210 13.13 13.22 10.99
C ALA A 210 13.84 14.22 10.06
N ASP A 211 13.12 14.83 9.13
CA ASP A 211 13.65 15.86 8.21
C ASP A 211 14.08 17.13 8.95
N GLU A 212 13.29 17.58 9.94
CA GLU A 212 13.64 18.70 10.82
C GLU A 212 14.92 18.39 11.60
N LEU A 213 15.04 17.20 12.20
CA LEU A 213 16.23 16.79 12.94
C LEU A 213 17.45 16.70 12.00
N ASN A 214 17.31 16.12 10.82
CA ASN A 214 18.37 16.08 9.82
C ASN A 214 18.81 17.49 9.40
N SER A 215 17.85 18.41 9.23
CA SER A 215 18.14 19.80 8.91
C SER A 215 18.91 20.49 10.03
N ILE A 216 18.49 20.32 11.28
CA ILE A 216 19.16 20.86 12.45
C ILE A 216 20.59 20.33 12.57
N ILE A 217 20.78 19.02 12.41
CA ILE A 217 22.10 18.37 12.47
C ILE A 217 23.02 18.89 11.36
N ASN A 218 22.49 19.12 10.15
CA ASN A 218 23.26 19.62 9.01
C ASN A 218 23.50 21.14 9.06
N LEU A 219 22.71 21.92 9.80
CA LEU A 219 22.98 23.35 10.04
C LEU A 219 24.09 23.56 11.09
N SER A 220 24.45 22.52 11.83
CA SER A 220 25.54 22.61 12.81
C SER A 220 26.91 22.69 12.10
N ASN A 221 27.73 23.65 12.49
CA ASN A 221 29.14 23.76 12.05
C ASN A 221 30.04 22.71 12.74
N LEU A 222 29.53 21.98 13.71
CA LEU A 222 30.26 20.89 14.37
C LEU A 222 30.06 19.60 13.57
N GLY A 223 31.14 18.86 13.34
CA GLY A 223 31.06 17.49 12.82
C GLY A 223 30.34 16.57 13.78
N MET A 224 29.23 15.97 13.36
CA MET A 224 28.43 15.06 14.18
C MET A 224 28.27 13.71 13.50
N ALA A 225 28.46 12.65 14.28
CA ALA A 225 28.14 11.29 13.90
C ALA A 225 27.46 10.53 15.03
N MET A 226 26.63 9.57 14.67
CA MET A 226 26.05 8.61 15.61
C MET A 226 26.25 7.20 15.07
N VAL A 227 26.64 6.30 15.97
CA VAL A 227 26.94 4.90 15.67
C VAL A 227 26.04 4.02 16.53
N SER A 228 25.52 2.93 15.97
CA SER A 228 24.77 1.93 16.72
C SER A 228 25.68 1.07 17.60
N ASP A 229 25.08 0.34 18.55
CA ASP A 229 25.78 -0.64 19.39
C ASP A 229 26.49 -1.75 18.59
N LYS A 230 26.11 -1.93 17.31
CA LYS A 230 26.72 -2.89 16.37
C LYS A 230 27.81 -2.28 15.50
N GLY A 231 28.20 -1.03 15.73
CA GLY A 231 29.21 -0.34 14.95
C GLY A 231 28.73 0.23 13.60
N ASN A 232 27.42 0.25 13.32
CA ASN A 232 26.91 0.83 12.08
C ASN A 232 26.70 2.33 12.22
N ILE A 233 27.15 3.11 11.24
CA ILE A 233 27.00 4.56 11.20
C ILE A 233 25.52 4.88 10.89
N ILE A 234 24.83 5.53 11.83
CA ILE A 234 23.41 5.92 11.68
C ILE A 234 23.30 7.34 11.16
N ILE A 235 24.12 8.26 11.64
CA ILE A 235 24.13 9.68 11.28
C ILE A 235 25.57 10.12 11.00
N CYS A 236 25.72 10.94 9.97
CA CYS A 236 26.95 11.67 9.65
C CYS A 236 26.54 12.97 8.95
N ASN A 237 26.69 14.12 9.64
CA ASN A 237 26.30 15.41 9.07
C ASN A 237 27.30 15.93 8.03
N ASN A 238 26.88 16.95 7.26
CA ASN A 238 27.70 17.53 6.21
C ASN A 238 28.99 18.11 6.75
N SER A 239 28.96 18.82 7.89
CA SER A 239 30.18 19.38 8.52
C SER A 239 31.22 18.30 8.85
N LEU A 240 30.82 17.13 9.30
CA LEU A 240 31.76 16.02 9.54
C LEU A 240 32.29 15.48 8.23
N ARG A 241 31.50 15.37 7.21
CA ARG A 241 31.92 14.94 5.88
C ARG A 241 32.97 15.88 5.30
N ASP A 242 32.75 17.19 5.41
CA ASP A 242 33.66 18.23 4.92
C ASP A 242 34.97 18.22 5.71
N ILE A 243 34.90 18.11 7.05
CA ILE A 243 36.11 18.06 7.91
C ILE A 243 37.00 16.85 7.60
N LEU A 244 36.37 15.71 7.28
CA LEU A 244 37.04 14.43 7.04
C LEU A 244 37.27 14.11 5.55
N ASP A 245 36.87 15.00 4.66
CA ASP A 245 36.87 14.79 3.20
C ASP A 245 36.19 13.49 2.75
N ILE A 246 35.02 13.21 3.29
CA ILE A 246 34.26 11.99 2.99
C ILE A 246 33.40 12.21 1.75
N GLN A 247 33.85 11.73 0.60
CA GLN A 247 33.14 11.86 -0.70
C GLN A 247 32.05 10.81 -0.90
N SER A 248 32.13 9.64 -0.22
CA SER A 248 31.17 8.54 -0.36
C SER A 248 30.09 8.57 0.71
N ASN A 249 28.96 7.92 0.43
CA ASN A 249 27.94 7.70 1.48
C ASN A 249 28.42 6.61 2.44
N ILE A 250 28.59 6.98 3.72
CA ILE A 250 29.02 6.06 4.81
C ILE A 250 27.87 5.68 5.74
N ILE A 251 26.69 6.29 5.60
CA ILE A 251 25.50 5.95 6.41
C ILE A 251 25.08 4.51 6.11
N GLY A 252 24.87 3.73 7.15
CA GLY A 252 24.52 2.30 7.08
C GLY A 252 25.71 1.36 6.99
N LYS A 253 26.93 1.87 6.72
CA LYS A 253 28.14 1.05 6.72
C LYS A 253 28.64 0.78 8.16
N ASN A 254 29.30 -0.35 8.34
CA ASN A 254 29.97 -0.62 9.59
C ASN A 254 31.31 0.15 9.65
N ILE A 255 31.71 0.61 10.85
CA ILE A 255 32.97 1.33 11.05
C ILE A 255 34.16 0.50 10.56
N ASP A 256 34.13 -0.81 10.76
CA ASP A 256 35.19 -1.73 10.34
C ASP A 256 35.35 -1.81 8.82
N GLU A 257 34.29 -1.49 8.06
CA GLU A 257 34.29 -1.50 6.58
C GLU A 257 34.82 -0.19 5.96
N LEU A 258 35.13 0.83 6.77
CA LEU A 258 35.70 2.08 6.27
C LEU A 258 37.14 1.87 5.83
N GLU A 259 37.44 2.31 4.60
CA GLU A 259 38.81 2.17 4.02
C GLU A 259 39.85 3.08 4.67
N ASN A 260 39.41 4.22 5.25
CA ASN A 260 40.32 5.23 5.82
C ASN A 260 40.50 5.02 7.32
N GLU A 261 41.69 4.58 7.72
CA GLU A 261 42.06 4.34 9.11
C GLU A 261 42.00 5.59 10.01
N ASN A 262 42.18 6.79 9.46
CA ASN A 262 42.08 8.03 10.22
C ASN A 262 40.61 8.33 10.55
N ILE A 263 39.69 7.97 9.62
CA ILE A 263 38.25 8.10 9.85
C ILE A 263 37.80 7.08 10.89
N LYS A 264 38.26 5.84 10.83
CA LYS A 264 37.95 4.80 11.85
C LYS A 264 38.27 5.25 13.27
N LYS A 265 39.47 5.87 13.47
CA LYS A 265 39.92 6.35 14.78
C LYS A 265 39.01 7.42 15.42
N ILE A 266 38.18 8.08 14.63
CA ILE A 266 37.25 9.11 15.16
C ILE A 266 35.98 8.49 15.71
N PHE A 267 35.62 7.31 15.27
CA PHE A 267 34.40 6.60 15.68
C PHE A 267 34.65 5.58 16.82
N ILE A 268 35.89 5.34 17.21
CA ILE A 268 36.30 4.50 18.33
C ILE A 268 36.51 5.37 19.58
#